data_7030b79b8be69eb5da182dcd1480849a
#
_entry.id   7030b79b8be69eb5da182dcd1480849a
#
_cell.length_a   1.000
_cell.length_b   1.000
_cell.length_c   1.000
_cell.angle_alpha   90.00
_cell.angle_beta   90.00
_cell.angle_gamma   90.00
#
_symmetry.space_group_name_H-M   'P 1'
#
loop_
_entity.id
_entity.type
_entity.pdbx_description
1 polymer ?
#
loop_
_entity_poly.entity_id
_entity_poly.type
_entity_poly.pdbx_seq_one_letter_code
_entity_poly.pdbx_strand_id
1 'polypeptide(L)'
;MSKALLTKAVITLGAIFALQSSPSIASEGQEWIVDNETSHFHFVSVKNNAIGEVSTFETLKGHLSGNGQFALEILLDSVNTGIEIRDQRMKEHLFDSKTNVAFIVNGSFDLEKIKDQKAGESSQHTLEATIQLGSETLDIQAPVTIQTLADDQLRVTSVKPVVIATSSLKLDGGVDKLKSLAGLRSIDRVVPVTFDLYLKPKSE
;
A
#
# COMPACT_ATOMS: atom_id res chain seq x y z
N MET A 1 77.14 26.99 48.55
CA MET A 1 77.08 25.62 48.02
C MET A 1 75.63 25.10 48.22
N SER A 2 74.81 25.12 47.21
CA SER A 2 73.58 24.37 47.25
C SER A 2 73.09 24.20 45.82
N LYS A 3 72.92 22.99 45.38
CA LYS A 3 72.53 22.58 44.03
C LYS A 3 71.03 22.65 43.87
N ALA A 4 70.53 23.42 42.87
CA ALA A 4 69.14 23.40 42.47
C ALA A 4 68.87 22.18 41.58
N LEU A 5 67.89 21.37 41.93
CA LEU A 5 67.35 20.30 41.09
C LEU A 5 66.21 20.88 40.21
N LEU A 6 66.40 20.84 38.89
CA LEU A 6 65.32 21.11 37.92
C LEU A 6 64.53 19.82 37.69
N THR A 7 63.25 19.88 38.08
CA THR A 7 62.29 18.79 37.75
C THR A 7 61.64 19.13 36.42
N LYS A 8 61.85 18.35 35.39
CA LYS A 8 61.17 18.46 34.10
C LYS A 8 59.79 17.82 34.22
N ALA A 9 58.73 18.61 34.06
CA ALA A 9 57.38 18.11 33.91
C ALA A 9 57.17 17.68 32.44
N VAL A 10 56.87 16.41 32.23
CA VAL A 10 56.44 15.87 30.91
C VAL A 10 54.95 15.98 30.83
N ILE A 11 54.45 16.87 29.97
CA ILE A 11 53.01 17.00 29.64
C ILE A 11 52.72 16.00 28.54
N THR A 12 52.03 14.90 28.88
CA THR A 12 51.54 13.94 27.90
C THR A 12 50.21 14.47 27.31
N LEU A 13 50.25 14.94 26.08
CA LEU A 13 49.07 15.38 25.33
C LEU A 13 48.33 14.14 24.84
N GLY A 14 47.25 13.76 25.57
CA GLY A 14 46.34 12.67 25.17
C GLY A 14 45.45 13.15 24.01
N ALA A 15 45.70 12.66 22.80
CA ALA A 15 44.81 12.85 21.67
C ALA A 15 43.52 12.05 21.89
N ILE A 16 42.42 12.74 22.17
CA ILE A 16 41.06 12.17 22.18
C ILE A 16 40.68 11.98 20.72
N PHE A 17 40.75 10.74 20.24
CA PHE A 17 40.17 10.35 18.94
C PHE A 17 38.64 10.26 19.09
N ALA A 18 37.93 11.33 18.76
CA ALA A 18 36.49 11.29 18.65
C ALA A 18 36.13 10.41 17.44
N LEU A 19 35.61 9.20 17.71
CA LEU A 19 34.93 8.41 16.68
C LEU A 19 33.71 9.21 16.24
N GLN A 20 33.81 9.90 15.11
CA GLN A 20 32.70 10.41 14.38
C GLN A 20 32.00 9.20 13.75
N SER A 21 30.92 8.74 14.37
CA SER A 21 29.97 7.86 13.73
C SER A 21 29.31 8.67 12.59
N SER A 22 29.81 8.49 11.37
CA SER A 22 29.13 8.95 10.17
C SER A 22 27.74 8.33 10.18
N PRO A 23 26.65 9.12 9.95
CA PRO A 23 25.36 8.52 9.72
C PRO A 23 25.53 7.58 8.51
N SER A 24 25.21 6.32 8.69
CA SER A 24 25.05 5.37 7.58
C SER A 24 23.95 5.94 6.71
N ILE A 25 24.33 6.48 5.54
CA ILE A 25 23.37 6.73 4.47
C ILE A 25 22.88 5.33 4.11
N ALA A 26 21.67 5.00 4.53
CA ALA A 26 20.99 3.81 4.06
C ALA A 26 21.10 3.84 2.54
N SER A 27 21.70 2.84 1.93
CA SER A 27 21.69 2.66 0.48
C SER A 27 20.26 2.83 0.03
N GLU A 28 19.99 3.86 -0.80
CA GLU A 28 18.72 3.99 -1.49
C GLU A 28 18.62 2.77 -2.41
N GLY A 29 18.01 1.70 -1.89
CA GLY A 29 17.71 0.50 -2.66
C GLY A 29 16.74 0.86 -3.78
N GLN A 30 16.65 0.00 -4.81
CA GLN A 30 15.69 0.15 -5.90
C GLN A 30 14.29 0.48 -5.34
N GLU A 31 13.65 1.51 -5.89
CA GLU A 31 12.24 1.85 -5.63
C GLU A 31 11.38 1.50 -6.85
N TRP A 32 10.12 1.15 -6.60
CA TRP A 32 9.13 0.90 -7.64
C TRP A 32 7.92 1.78 -7.44
N ILE A 33 7.28 2.15 -8.54
CA ILE A 33 6.01 2.88 -8.57
C ILE A 33 4.95 2.05 -9.30
N VAL A 34 3.70 2.14 -8.86
CA VAL A 34 2.57 1.48 -9.51
C VAL A 34 2.33 2.11 -10.88
N ASP A 35 2.32 1.28 -11.91
CA ASP A 35 1.90 1.67 -13.25
C ASP A 35 0.38 1.59 -13.36
N ASN A 36 -0.28 2.75 -13.25
CA ASN A 36 -1.73 2.82 -13.26
C ASN A 36 -2.36 2.38 -14.60
N GLU A 37 -1.65 2.50 -15.71
CA GLU A 37 -2.21 2.17 -17.03
C GLU A 37 -2.40 0.66 -17.22
N THR A 38 -1.57 -0.15 -16.56
CA THR A 38 -1.60 -1.61 -16.66
C THR A 38 -2.11 -2.29 -15.40
N SER A 39 -2.28 -1.54 -14.31
CA SER A 39 -2.79 -2.08 -13.04
C SER A 39 -4.30 -2.08 -12.99
N HIS A 40 -4.86 -3.08 -12.31
CA HIS A 40 -6.30 -3.25 -12.17
C HIS A 40 -6.69 -3.54 -10.73
N PHE A 41 -7.81 -2.96 -10.32
CA PHE A 41 -8.41 -3.18 -9.00
C PHE A 41 -9.92 -3.35 -9.16
N HIS A 42 -10.45 -4.49 -8.74
CA HIS A 42 -11.86 -4.81 -8.89
C HIS A 42 -12.50 -5.14 -7.55
N PHE A 43 -13.76 -4.77 -7.41
CA PHE A 43 -14.60 -5.20 -6.29
C PHE A 43 -15.95 -5.70 -6.78
N VAL A 44 -16.52 -6.65 -6.03
CA VAL A 44 -17.82 -7.24 -6.34
C VAL A 44 -18.85 -6.71 -5.36
N SER A 45 -19.97 -6.22 -5.87
CA SER A 45 -21.16 -5.91 -5.09
C SER A 45 -22.31 -6.84 -5.48
N VAL A 46 -23.13 -7.26 -4.50
CA VAL A 46 -24.32 -8.09 -4.74
C VAL A 46 -25.54 -7.33 -4.29
N LYS A 47 -26.51 -7.18 -5.18
CA LYS A 47 -27.80 -6.53 -4.90
C LYS A 47 -28.95 -7.52 -5.00
N ASN A 48 -30.00 -7.28 -4.21
CA ASN A 48 -31.22 -8.08 -4.16
C ASN A 48 -30.94 -9.59 -3.95
N ASN A 49 -29.87 -9.92 -3.22
CA ASN A 49 -29.39 -11.29 -2.87
C ASN A 49 -29.03 -12.18 -4.06
N ALA A 50 -28.97 -11.65 -5.29
CA ALA A 50 -28.76 -12.50 -6.47
C ALA A 50 -27.98 -11.85 -7.61
N ILE A 51 -27.89 -10.53 -7.67
CA ILE A 51 -27.31 -9.80 -8.81
C ILE A 51 -25.92 -9.32 -8.41
N GLY A 52 -24.89 -10.06 -8.84
CA GLY A 52 -23.50 -9.67 -8.69
C GLY A 52 -23.06 -8.74 -9.81
N GLU A 53 -22.33 -7.69 -9.45
CA GLU A 53 -21.74 -6.73 -10.38
C GLU A 53 -20.28 -6.50 -10.00
N VAL A 54 -19.41 -6.44 -11.02
CA VAL A 54 -18.00 -6.10 -10.85
C VAL A 54 -17.81 -4.63 -11.17
N SER A 55 -17.11 -3.93 -10.30
CA SER A 55 -16.79 -2.52 -10.44
C SER A 55 -15.29 -2.32 -10.18
N THR A 56 -14.77 -1.15 -10.51
CA THR A 56 -13.34 -0.84 -10.40
C THR A 56 -13.12 0.55 -9.77
N PHE A 57 -11.87 0.77 -9.33
CA PHE A 57 -11.30 2.10 -9.20
C PHE A 57 -10.25 2.27 -10.27
N GLU A 58 -10.33 3.34 -11.07
CA GLU A 58 -9.49 3.55 -12.25
C GLU A 58 -8.16 4.25 -11.94
N THR A 59 -8.04 4.84 -10.76
CA THR A 59 -6.82 5.57 -10.38
C THR A 59 -6.19 4.97 -9.14
N LEU A 60 -5.04 4.36 -9.36
CA LEU A 60 -4.18 3.76 -8.36
C LEU A 60 -2.85 4.52 -8.34
N LYS A 61 -2.36 4.86 -7.16
CA LYS A 61 -1.02 5.40 -6.97
C LYS A 61 -0.34 4.57 -5.89
N GLY A 62 0.91 4.23 -6.09
CA GLY A 62 1.59 3.43 -5.08
C GLY A 62 3.08 3.36 -5.32
N HIS A 63 3.78 2.97 -4.27
CA HIS A 63 5.21 2.74 -4.32
C HIS A 63 5.60 1.56 -3.42
N LEU A 64 6.71 0.94 -3.77
CA LEU A 64 7.43 -0.04 -2.97
C LEU A 64 8.86 0.46 -2.85
N SER A 65 9.31 0.72 -1.64
CA SER A 65 10.68 1.18 -1.38
C SER A 65 11.66 0.02 -1.26
N GLY A 66 12.94 0.28 -1.49
CA GLY A 66 14.00 -0.74 -1.42
C GLY A 66 14.16 -1.42 -0.06
N ASN A 67 13.59 -0.87 1.01
CA ASN A 67 13.50 -1.52 2.31
C ASN A 67 12.25 -2.40 2.49
N GLY A 68 11.43 -2.55 1.44
CA GLY A 68 10.22 -3.37 1.43
C GLY A 68 8.96 -2.72 1.98
N GLN A 69 8.98 -1.45 2.39
CA GLN A 69 7.76 -0.72 2.76
C GLN A 69 6.97 -0.37 1.51
N PHE A 70 5.66 -0.61 1.53
CA PHE A 70 4.79 -0.24 0.42
C PHE A 70 3.60 0.60 0.89
N ALA A 71 3.15 1.47 0.00
CA ALA A 71 1.89 2.18 0.12
C ALA A 71 1.14 2.15 -1.21
N LEU A 72 -0.19 1.97 -1.15
CA LEU A 72 -1.09 2.05 -2.29
C LEU A 72 -2.25 2.97 -1.94
N GLU A 73 -2.49 3.97 -2.76
CA GLU A 73 -3.65 4.85 -2.71
C GLU A 73 -4.64 4.45 -3.81
N ILE A 74 -5.87 4.16 -3.41
CA ILE A 74 -6.98 3.84 -4.32
C ILE A 74 -7.91 5.05 -4.29
N LEU A 75 -7.87 5.88 -5.33
CA LEU A 75 -8.59 7.15 -5.35
C LEU A 75 -10.10 6.92 -5.44
N LEU A 76 -10.86 7.43 -4.47
CA LEU A 76 -12.30 7.20 -4.36
C LEU A 76 -13.11 7.88 -5.46
N ASP A 77 -12.63 9.02 -5.96
CA ASP A 77 -13.25 9.72 -7.08
C ASP A 77 -13.12 8.98 -8.42
N SER A 78 -12.29 7.94 -8.49
CA SER A 78 -12.11 7.12 -9.68
C SER A 78 -12.99 5.87 -9.70
N VAL A 79 -13.95 5.74 -8.78
CA VAL A 79 -14.89 4.62 -8.79
C VAL A 79 -15.67 4.62 -10.11
N ASN A 80 -15.67 3.45 -10.76
CA ASN A 80 -16.39 3.20 -12.00
C ASN A 80 -17.19 1.91 -11.89
N THR A 81 -18.50 2.03 -11.96
CA THR A 81 -19.46 0.93 -11.93
C THR A 81 -20.14 0.73 -13.30
N GLY A 82 -19.75 1.51 -14.33
CA GLY A 82 -20.41 1.58 -15.63
C GLY A 82 -21.73 2.33 -15.62
N ILE A 83 -22.11 2.96 -14.49
CA ILE A 83 -23.35 3.73 -14.36
C ILE A 83 -23.04 5.05 -13.63
N GLU A 84 -22.98 6.15 -14.37
CA GLU A 84 -22.54 7.46 -13.89
C GLU A 84 -23.28 7.94 -12.63
N ILE A 85 -24.62 7.84 -12.60
CA ILE A 85 -25.40 8.26 -11.43
C ILE A 85 -25.11 7.42 -10.19
N ARG A 86 -24.72 6.14 -10.35
CA ARG A 86 -24.30 5.29 -9.25
C ARG A 86 -22.93 5.70 -8.75
N ASP A 87 -22.01 6.01 -9.65
CA ASP A 87 -20.66 6.46 -9.31
C ASP A 87 -20.71 7.77 -8.50
N GLN A 88 -21.53 8.73 -8.94
CA GLN A 88 -21.78 9.98 -8.20
C GLN A 88 -22.33 9.71 -6.80
N ARG A 89 -23.32 8.81 -6.67
CA ARG A 89 -23.92 8.45 -5.38
C ARG A 89 -22.93 7.74 -4.45
N MET A 90 -22.06 6.89 -5.00
CA MET A 90 -21.00 6.24 -4.21
C MET A 90 -19.99 7.26 -3.71
N LYS A 91 -19.54 8.18 -4.56
CA LYS A 91 -18.63 9.28 -4.17
C LYS A 91 -19.23 10.12 -3.04
N GLU A 92 -20.49 10.52 -3.18
CA GLU A 92 -21.14 11.42 -2.24
C GLU A 92 -21.59 10.74 -0.95
N HIS A 93 -22.22 9.55 -1.04
CA HIS A 93 -22.94 8.97 0.08
C HIS A 93 -22.29 7.74 0.70
N LEU A 94 -21.40 7.04 -0.03
CA LEU A 94 -20.69 5.89 0.51
C LEU A 94 -19.32 6.28 1.05
N PHE A 95 -18.55 7.00 0.24
CA PHE A 95 -17.16 7.31 0.56
C PHE A 95 -16.96 8.70 1.16
N ASP A 96 -17.89 9.64 0.93
CA ASP A 96 -17.67 11.08 1.17
C ASP A 96 -16.31 11.51 0.58
N SER A 97 -16.15 11.31 -0.74
CA SER A 97 -14.88 11.45 -1.44
C SER A 97 -14.31 12.88 -1.42
N LYS A 98 -15.11 13.86 -1.02
CA LYS A 98 -14.65 15.24 -0.77
C LYS A 98 -13.82 15.33 0.51
N THR A 99 -14.12 14.52 1.50
CA THR A 99 -13.40 14.43 2.79
C THR A 99 -12.35 13.32 2.75
N ASN A 100 -12.73 12.17 2.22
CA ASN A 100 -11.89 10.99 2.11
C ASN A 100 -11.40 10.86 0.66
N VAL A 101 -10.14 11.19 0.38
CA VAL A 101 -9.61 11.20 -1.00
C VAL A 101 -9.36 9.80 -1.52
N ALA A 102 -8.87 8.90 -0.68
CA ALA A 102 -8.46 7.55 -1.06
C ALA A 102 -8.65 6.53 0.06
N PHE A 103 -8.74 5.24 -0.32
CA PHE A 103 -8.28 4.19 0.58
C PHE A 103 -6.76 4.19 0.55
N ILE A 104 -6.14 4.17 1.74
CA ILE A 104 -4.69 4.07 1.90
C ILE A 104 -4.38 2.66 2.39
N VAL A 105 -3.55 1.93 1.66
CA VAL A 105 -3.11 0.59 2.03
C VAL A 105 -1.61 0.64 2.29
N ASN A 106 -1.21 0.38 3.52
CA ASN A 106 0.20 0.36 3.93
C ASN A 106 0.59 -1.02 4.41
N GLY A 107 1.82 -1.41 4.15
CA GLY A 107 2.38 -2.67 4.62
C GLY A 107 3.86 -2.80 4.35
N SER A 108 4.37 -3.99 4.59
CA SER A 108 5.76 -4.32 4.30
C SER A 108 5.89 -5.71 3.68
N PHE A 109 6.90 -5.86 2.83
CA PHE A 109 7.28 -7.11 2.22
C PHE A 109 8.80 -7.30 2.30
N ASP A 110 9.21 -8.48 2.71
CA ASP A 110 10.63 -8.84 2.76
C ASP A 110 11.15 -9.14 1.33
N LEU A 111 11.83 -8.17 0.72
CA LEU A 111 12.36 -8.27 -0.64
C LEU A 111 13.41 -9.38 -0.81
N GLU A 112 14.06 -9.83 0.28
CA GLU A 112 14.99 -10.96 0.24
C GLU A 112 14.33 -12.25 -0.29
N LYS A 113 12.98 -12.37 -0.12
CA LYS A 113 12.22 -13.54 -0.60
C LYS A 113 12.11 -13.64 -2.12
N ILE A 114 12.39 -12.56 -2.84
CA ILE A 114 12.31 -12.49 -4.31
C ILE A 114 13.60 -12.04 -4.97
N LYS A 115 14.66 -11.76 -4.22
CA LYS A 115 15.92 -11.19 -4.74
C LYS A 115 16.59 -12.02 -5.83
N ASP A 116 16.48 -13.36 -5.75
CA ASP A 116 17.07 -14.29 -6.71
C ASP A 116 16.10 -14.71 -7.83
N GLN A 117 14.87 -14.16 -7.82
CA GLN A 117 13.81 -14.48 -8.77
C GLN A 117 14.11 -13.82 -10.12
N LYS A 118 14.23 -14.63 -11.15
CA LYS A 118 14.54 -14.16 -12.51
C LYS A 118 13.30 -13.68 -13.23
N ALA A 119 13.49 -12.89 -14.28
CA ALA A 119 12.39 -12.46 -15.15
C ALA A 119 11.58 -13.66 -15.67
N GLY A 120 10.26 -13.61 -15.51
CA GLY A 120 9.32 -14.68 -15.82
C GLY A 120 9.02 -15.63 -14.65
N GLU A 121 9.84 -15.68 -13.62
CA GLU A 121 9.59 -16.50 -12.43
C GLU A 121 8.59 -15.84 -11.49
N SER A 122 7.90 -16.63 -10.70
CA SER A 122 6.93 -16.15 -9.71
C SER A 122 6.94 -16.98 -8.44
N SER A 123 6.53 -16.37 -7.33
CA SER A 123 6.37 -17.02 -6.04
C SER A 123 5.14 -16.53 -5.29
N GLN A 124 4.58 -17.36 -4.41
CA GLN A 124 3.41 -17.00 -3.62
C GLN A 124 3.82 -16.53 -2.23
N HIS A 125 3.17 -15.45 -1.79
CA HIS A 125 3.39 -14.83 -0.50
C HIS A 125 2.06 -14.40 0.13
N THR A 126 2.11 -14.08 1.42
CA THR A 126 1.00 -13.38 2.10
C THR A 126 1.51 -12.01 2.50
N LEU A 127 0.87 -10.96 1.97
CA LEU A 127 1.11 -9.59 2.40
C LEU A 127 0.26 -9.29 3.64
N GLU A 128 0.89 -8.71 4.65
CA GLU A 128 0.20 -8.11 5.78
C GLU A 128 0.13 -6.61 5.55
N ALA A 129 -1.08 -6.06 5.61
CA ALA A 129 -1.32 -4.66 5.31
C ALA A 129 -2.46 -4.10 6.17
N THR A 130 -2.46 -2.79 6.34
CA THR A 130 -3.55 -2.04 6.96
C THR A 130 -4.21 -1.18 5.90
N ILE A 131 -5.52 -1.30 5.75
CA ILE A 131 -6.36 -0.40 4.94
C ILE A 131 -6.84 0.72 5.87
N GLN A 132 -6.73 1.96 5.41
CA GLN A 132 -7.26 3.14 6.11
C GLN A 132 -8.27 3.88 5.23
N LEU A 133 -9.39 4.31 5.83
CA LEU A 133 -10.36 5.25 5.27
C LEU A 133 -10.69 6.30 6.33
N GLY A 134 -10.24 7.52 6.14
CA GLY A 134 -10.34 8.57 7.14
C GLY A 134 -9.68 8.14 8.47
N SER A 135 -10.45 8.03 9.54
CA SER A 135 -9.98 7.55 10.85
C SER A 135 -10.08 6.03 11.05
N GLU A 136 -10.76 5.34 10.14
CA GLU A 136 -11.01 3.89 10.27
C GLU A 136 -9.85 3.10 9.69
N THR A 137 -9.46 2.03 10.36
CA THR A 137 -8.40 1.13 9.92
C THR A 137 -8.84 -0.33 9.99
N LEU A 138 -8.33 -1.13 9.05
CA LEU A 138 -8.59 -2.56 8.97
C LEU A 138 -7.30 -3.30 8.61
N ASP A 139 -6.85 -4.19 9.47
CA ASP A 139 -5.74 -5.08 9.14
C ASP A 139 -6.22 -6.24 8.26
N ILE A 140 -5.45 -6.52 7.22
CA ILE A 140 -5.75 -7.58 6.24
C ILE A 140 -4.54 -8.46 5.99
N GLN A 141 -4.83 -9.68 5.55
CA GLN A 141 -3.87 -10.59 4.96
C GLN A 141 -4.29 -10.89 3.52
N ALA A 142 -3.43 -10.56 2.57
CA ALA A 142 -3.66 -10.75 1.15
C ALA A 142 -2.69 -11.80 0.59
N PRO A 143 -3.13 -13.03 0.31
CA PRO A 143 -2.33 -13.98 -0.46
C PRO A 143 -2.14 -13.49 -1.89
N VAL A 144 -0.87 -13.37 -2.31
CA VAL A 144 -0.48 -12.84 -3.62
C VAL A 144 0.50 -13.76 -4.32
N THR A 145 0.53 -13.67 -5.64
CA THR A 145 1.65 -14.09 -6.47
C THR A 145 2.46 -12.85 -6.82
N ILE A 146 3.77 -12.89 -6.57
CA ILE A 146 4.72 -11.87 -7.03
C ILE A 146 5.51 -12.47 -8.15
N GLN A 147 5.48 -11.84 -9.32
CA GLN A 147 6.24 -12.21 -10.51
C GLN A 147 7.26 -11.12 -10.83
N THR A 148 8.50 -11.52 -11.04
CA THR A 148 9.52 -10.65 -11.61
C THR A 148 9.34 -10.62 -13.13
N LEU A 149 9.26 -9.43 -13.69
CA LEU A 149 9.15 -9.20 -15.14
C LEU A 149 10.51 -8.74 -15.71
N ALA A 150 10.56 -8.49 -17.00
CA ALA A 150 11.72 -7.85 -17.62
C ALA A 150 11.93 -6.43 -17.05
N ASP A 151 13.15 -5.91 -17.18
CA ASP A 151 13.51 -4.55 -16.76
C ASP A 151 13.21 -4.27 -15.27
N ASP A 152 13.43 -5.28 -14.41
CA ASP A 152 13.23 -5.23 -12.97
C ASP A 152 11.81 -4.80 -12.52
N GLN A 153 10.84 -4.95 -13.41
CA GLN A 153 9.43 -4.72 -13.07
C GLN A 153 8.88 -5.87 -12.23
N LEU A 154 7.88 -5.56 -11.42
CA LEU A 154 7.17 -6.54 -10.61
C LEU A 154 5.68 -6.56 -10.98
N ARG A 155 5.07 -7.74 -10.91
CA ARG A 155 3.62 -7.91 -10.97
C ARG A 155 3.15 -8.57 -9.69
N VAL A 156 2.17 -7.96 -9.03
CA VAL A 156 1.60 -8.45 -7.77
C VAL A 156 0.11 -8.71 -7.97
N THR A 157 -0.27 -9.99 -7.96
CA THR A 157 -1.65 -10.42 -8.26
C THR A 157 -2.25 -11.13 -7.05
N SER A 158 -3.48 -10.79 -6.69
CA SER A 158 -4.23 -11.51 -5.64
C SER A 158 -4.50 -12.96 -6.06
N VAL A 159 -4.09 -13.94 -5.22
CA VAL A 159 -4.33 -15.38 -5.47
C VAL A 159 -5.81 -15.74 -5.29
N LYS A 160 -6.47 -15.04 -4.37
CA LYS A 160 -7.91 -15.18 -4.09
C LYS A 160 -8.45 -13.80 -3.67
N PRO A 161 -9.77 -13.58 -3.74
CA PRO A 161 -10.34 -12.32 -3.29
C PRO A 161 -10.02 -12.04 -1.82
N VAL A 162 -9.63 -10.80 -1.52
CA VAL A 162 -9.64 -10.25 -0.17
C VAL A 162 -11.08 -9.85 0.15
N VAL A 163 -11.59 -10.31 1.27
CA VAL A 163 -13.00 -10.10 1.63
C VAL A 163 -13.10 -9.01 2.69
N ILE A 164 -13.75 -7.90 2.34
CA ILE A 164 -13.89 -6.73 3.20
C ILE A 164 -15.34 -6.63 3.68
N ALA A 165 -15.58 -6.56 4.99
CA ALA A 165 -16.87 -6.20 5.54
C ALA A 165 -17.00 -4.67 5.58
N THR A 166 -18.12 -4.12 5.07
CA THR A 166 -18.34 -2.66 5.03
C THR A 166 -18.35 -2.03 6.42
N SER A 167 -18.78 -2.78 7.43
CA SER A 167 -18.78 -2.37 8.85
C SER A 167 -17.37 -2.12 9.40
N SER A 168 -16.35 -2.81 8.88
CA SER A 168 -14.96 -2.64 9.34
C SER A 168 -14.39 -1.26 9.04
N LEU A 169 -14.96 -0.56 8.05
CA LEU A 169 -14.57 0.80 7.66
C LEU A 169 -15.73 1.79 7.81
N LYS A 170 -16.73 1.46 8.65
CA LYS A 170 -17.95 2.26 8.93
C LYS A 170 -18.73 2.68 7.69
N LEU A 171 -18.71 1.89 6.62
CA LEU A 171 -19.42 2.19 5.37
C LEU A 171 -20.89 1.75 5.36
N ASP A 172 -21.37 1.09 6.39
CA ASP A 172 -22.72 0.51 6.46
C ASP A 172 -23.84 1.55 6.23
N GLY A 173 -23.70 2.75 6.80
CA GLY A 173 -24.66 3.84 6.61
C GLY A 173 -24.73 4.32 5.17
N GLY A 174 -23.57 4.37 4.48
CA GLY A 174 -23.50 4.68 3.06
C GLY A 174 -24.16 3.61 2.20
N VAL A 175 -23.95 2.33 2.51
CA VAL A 175 -24.62 1.20 1.83
C VAL A 175 -26.12 1.28 1.99
N ASP A 176 -26.63 1.59 3.19
CA ASP A 176 -28.08 1.77 3.42
C ASP A 176 -28.64 2.97 2.63
N LYS A 177 -27.88 4.05 2.53
CA LYS A 177 -28.26 5.21 1.72
C LYS A 177 -28.33 4.86 0.24
N LEU A 178 -27.32 4.16 -0.30
CA LEU A 178 -27.32 3.70 -1.70
C LEU A 178 -28.49 2.76 -1.99
N LYS A 179 -28.75 1.80 -1.09
CA LYS A 179 -29.89 0.88 -1.18
C LYS A 179 -31.21 1.64 -1.30
N SER A 180 -31.42 2.64 -0.44
CA SER A 180 -32.63 3.48 -0.44
C SER A 180 -32.78 4.29 -1.73
N LEU A 181 -31.69 4.96 -2.17
CA LEU A 181 -31.69 5.78 -3.39
C LEU A 181 -31.94 4.97 -4.66
N ALA A 182 -31.58 3.71 -4.68
CA ALA A 182 -31.75 2.80 -5.81
C ALA A 182 -33.05 1.97 -5.72
N GLY A 183 -33.83 2.07 -4.63
CA GLY A 183 -35.02 1.28 -4.42
C GLY A 183 -34.78 -0.22 -4.33
N LEU A 184 -33.60 -0.62 -3.84
CA LEU A 184 -33.19 -2.02 -3.73
C LEU A 184 -33.69 -2.66 -2.42
N ARG A 185 -33.90 -3.98 -2.44
CA ARG A 185 -34.24 -4.75 -1.23
C ARG A 185 -33.03 -4.96 -0.35
N SER A 186 -31.87 -5.22 -0.97
CA SER A 186 -30.59 -5.43 -0.27
C SER A 186 -29.40 -5.01 -1.12
N ILE A 187 -28.31 -4.64 -0.46
CA ILE A 187 -26.94 -4.63 -0.96
C ILE A 187 -26.12 -5.38 0.08
N ASP A 188 -25.31 -6.35 -0.35
CA ASP A 188 -24.47 -7.12 0.55
C ASP A 188 -23.40 -6.23 1.19
N ARG A 189 -23.08 -6.56 2.44
CA ARG A 189 -22.09 -5.81 3.23
C ARG A 189 -20.73 -6.48 3.26
N VAL A 190 -20.56 -7.52 2.47
CA VAL A 190 -19.31 -8.26 2.27
C VAL A 190 -18.89 -8.05 0.83
N VAL A 191 -17.72 -7.48 0.65
CA VAL A 191 -17.19 -7.04 -0.64
C VAL A 191 -15.91 -7.81 -0.96
N PRO A 192 -15.95 -8.78 -1.88
CA PRO A 192 -14.75 -9.40 -2.43
C PRO A 192 -13.98 -8.41 -3.32
N VAL A 193 -12.67 -8.35 -3.12
CA VAL A 193 -11.75 -7.47 -3.83
C VAL A 193 -10.64 -8.30 -4.47
N THR A 194 -10.29 -7.99 -5.71
CA THR A 194 -9.13 -8.55 -6.41
C THR A 194 -8.30 -7.44 -7.02
N PHE A 195 -7.00 -7.67 -7.19
CA PHE A 195 -6.10 -6.73 -7.82
C PHE A 195 -5.03 -7.43 -8.62
N ASP A 196 -4.51 -6.71 -9.61
CA ASP A 196 -3.39 -7.07 -10.46
C ASP A 196 -2.58 -5.78 -10.67
N LEU A 197 -1.47 -5.66 -9.95
CA LEU A 197 -0.67 -4.44 -9.89
C LEU A 197 0.65 -4.66 -10.62
N TYR A 198 0.98 -3.76 -11.50
CA TYR A 198 2.27 -3.66 -12.17
C TYR A 198 3.08 -2.53 -11.55
N LEU A 199 4.32 -2.82 -11.20
CA LEU A 199 5.23 -1.88 -10.58
C LEU A 199 6.46 -1.74 -11.48
N LYS A 200 6.77 -0.50 -11.85
CA LYS A 200 7.95 -0.14 -12.64
C LYS A 200 9.02 0.43 -11.72
N PRO A 201 10.32 0.13 -11.98
CA PRO A 201 11.40 0.83 -11.32
C PRO A 201 11.19 2.34 -11.44
N LYS A 202 11.40 3.05 -10.34
CA LYS A 202 11.37 4.52 -10.34
C LYS A 202 12.61 5.02 -11.06
N SER A 203 12.42 5.73 -12.16
CA SER A 203 13.52 6.43 -12.85
C SER A 203 14.06 7.55 -11.97
N GLU A 204 15.39 7.71 -11.95
CA GLU A 204 16.07 8.84 -11.33
C GLU A 204 15.65 10.18 -11.94
#